data_a2cd37b181aaf42f2b195f8783eb3e51
#
_entry.id   a2cd37b181aaf42f2b195f8783eb3e51
#
_cell.length_a   1.000
_cell.length_b   1.000
_cell.length_c   1.000
_cell.angle_alpha   90.00
_cell.angle_beta   90.00
_cell.angle_gamma   90.00
#
_symmetry.space_group_name_H-M   'P 1'
#
loop_
_entity.id
_entity.type
_entity.pdbx_description
1 polymer ?
#
loop_
_entity_poly.entity_id
_entity_poly.type
_entity_poly.pdbx_seq_one_letter_code
_entity_poly.pdbx_strand_id
1 'polypeptide(L)'
;MKSLNRKNIINMTVLVTLIVCYALKFLVPAFYALTDKYAGLFVFLCECLLLVNNFNVFKAIKEKDKEFFFISALILIIGINLIIVNSGFGAFFTAANFALIIYASDKIILSKKQVIFLSAVYMALLLFWLVILYPSYFGSYDASFALNTNGAATFSTYTALLALILLAHFYEKHSFFELFIVLLFVRILRLALWHRARGAFIILTVFIFLFYILKGKFIESKKIYTAMVFMATFGSLIFVLSYTLIGKTGVNMFIPIFYKNVFSGRENIWYEFFSYFIHKPLTGIGTNLTIESFVEFNVHNAMYDILVIHGVIVFIMTMVIVFKRFNSYREKAKKNTLALLALCVLFAVFYESFIDMDLIWADYSVNLIFLTAVINAKYEE
;
A
#
# COMPACT_ATOMS: atom_id res chain seq x y z
N MET A 1 12.24 13.09 30.14
CA MET A 1 11.50 13.97 29.19
C MET A 1 12.28 14.39 27.93
N LYS A 2 13.56 14.85 28.02
CA LYS A 2 14.32 15.32 26.82
C LYS A 2 14.58 14.23 25.73
N SER A 3 14.86 12.98 26.10
CA SER A 3 15.13 11.90 25.11
C SER A 3 13.88 11.42 24.38
N LEU A 4 12.72 11.41 25.06
CA LEU A 4 11.44 11.07 24.44
C LEU A 4 11.07 12.08 23.35
N ASN A 5 11.41 13.35 23.53
CA ASN A 5 11.13 14.40 22.57
C ASN A 5 11.96 14.23 21.28
N ARG A 6 13.26 13.90 21.37
CA ARG A 6 14.13 13.74 20.19
C ARG A 6 13.68 12.61 19.28
N LYS A 7 13.34 11.44 19.85
CA LYS A 7 12.85 10.27 19.10
C LYS A 7 11.57 10.58 18.32
N ASN A 8 10.63 11.25 18.99
CA ASN A 8 9.37 11.66 18.37
C ASN A 8 9.58 12.70 17.26
N ILE A 9 10.50 13.66 17.46
CA ILE A 9 10.83 14.66 16.43
C ILE A 9 11.36 13.97 15.18
N ILE A 10 12.32 13.04 15.30
CA ILE A 10 12.87 12.30 14.15
C ILE A 10 11.77 11.55 13.42
N ASN A 11 10.92 10.78 14.14
CA ASN A 11 9.82 10.05 13.50
C ASN A 11 8.89 10.99 12.74
N MET A 12 8.48 12.09 13.35
CA MET A 12 7.59 13.07 12.73
C MET A 12 8.23 13.74 11.52
N THR A 13 9.49 14.14 11.62
CA THR A 13 10.22 14.75 10.50
C THR A 13 10.27 13.78 9.31
N VAL A 14 10.67 12.52 9.53
CA VAL A 14 10.76 11.53 8.46
C VAL A 14 9.39 11.27 7.83
N LEU A 15 8.33 11.09 8.64
CA LEU A 15 6.98 10.84 8.12
C LEU A 15 6.44 12.04 7.34
N VAL A 16 6.61 13.27 7.83
CA VAL A 16 6.19 14.47 7.10
C VAL A 16 6.99 14.61 5.79
N THR A 17 8.30 14.37 5.81
CA THR A 17 9.14 14.40 4.60
C THR A 17 8.64 13.38 3.57
N LEU A 18 8.34 12.15 3.97
CA LEU A 18 7.78 11.12 3.08
C LEU A 18 6.42 11.54 2.51
N ILE A 19 5.52 12.14 3.33
CA ILE A 19 4.22 12.64 2.85
C ILE A 19 4.42 13.78 1.84
N VAL A 20 5.36 14.69 2.09
CA VAL A 20 5.67 15.78 1.15
C VAL A 20 6.24 15.22 -0.16
N CYS A 21 7.16 14.26 -0.11
CA CYS A 21 7.69 13.61 -1.32
C CYS A 21 6.61 12.87 -2.10
N TYR A 22 5.72 12.13 -1.42
CA TYR A 22 4.54 11.51 -2.01
C TYR A 22 3.67 12.54 -2.73
N ALA A 23 3.35 13.66 -2.04
CA ALA A 23 2.57 14.73 -2.62
C ALA A 23 3.25 15.34 -3.86
N LEU A 24 4.52 15.72 -3.76
CA LEU A 24 5.28 16.34 -4.84
C LEU A 24 5.38 15.43 -6.07
N LYS A 25 5.59 14.13 -5.88
CA LYS A 25 5.62 13.19 -6.99
C LYS A 25 4.33 13.23 -7.80
N PHE A 26 3.18 13.19 -7.13
CA PHE A 26 1.90 13.14 -7.81
C PHE A 26 1.38 14.51 -8.26
N LEU A 27 1.79 15.60 -7.62
CA LEU A 27 1.27 16.93 -7.89
C LEU A 27 2.16 17.79 -8.79
N VAL A 28 3.46 17.46 -8.91
CA VAL A 28 4.43 18.27 -9.64
C VAL A 28 5.11 17.44 -10.73
N PRO A 29 4.74 17.63 -12.03
CA PRO A 29 5.26 16.84 -13.14
C PRO A 29 6.79 16.79 -13.22
N ALA A 30 7.45 17.94 -12.99
CA ALA A 30 8.93 18.00 -13.00
C ALA A 30 9.58 17.15 -11.89
N PHE A 31 8.89 16.95 -10.78
CA PHE A 31 9.37 16.14 -9.67
C PHE A 31 9.15 14.64 -9.90
N TYR A 32 8.18 14.28 -10.72
CA TYR A 32 7.88 12.90 -11.07
C TYR A 32 9.09 12.17 -11.65
N ALA A 33 9.72 12.72 -12.69
CA ALA A 33 10.87 12.11 -13.35
C ALA A 33 12.09 11.94 -12.42
N LEU A 34 12.29 12.87 -11.48
CA LEU A 34 13.34 12.77 -10.47
C LEU A 34 13.04 11.65 -9.45
N THR A 35 11.81 11.58 -8.97
CA THR A 35 11.41 10.61 -7.94
C THR A 35 11.30 9.21 -8.49
N ASP A 36 10.84 9.03 -9.72
CA ASP A 36 10.66 7.72 -10.34
C ASP A 36 11.94 6.86 -10.25
N LYS A 37 13.09 7.46 -10.52
CA LYS A 37 14.38 6.78 -10.47
C LYS A 37 14.87 6.49 -9.04
N TYR A 38 14.62 7.37 -8.08
CA TYR A 38 15.28 7.34 -6.76
C TYR A 38 14.32 7.07 -5.60
N ALA A 39 12.99 7.01 -5.83
CA ALA A 39 12.01 6.85 -4.76
C ALA A 39 12.27 5.59 -3.92
N GLY A 40 12.57 4.46 -4.56
CA GLY A 40 12.83 3.20 -3.85
C GLY A 40 13.98 3.32 -2.85
N LEU A 41 15.12 3.88 -3.28
CA LEU A 41 16.27 4.09 -2.40
C LEU A 41 15.97 5.10 -1.30
N PHE A 42 15.32 6.22 -1.64
CA PHE A 42 14.98 7.25 -0.67
C PHE A 42 14.06 6.73 0.43
N VAL A 43 13.02 6.01 0.06
CA VAL A 43 12.08 5.38 1.01
C VAL A 43 12.83 4.36 1.88
N PHE A 44 13.67 3.52 1.29
CA PHE A 44 14.48 2.54 2.04
C PHE A 44 15.36 3.20 3.11
N LEU A 45 16.03 4.30 2.78
CA LEU A 45 16.84 5.06 3.73
C LEU A 45 15.99 5.67 4.86
N CYS A 46 14.81 6.20 4.52
CA CYS A 46 13.86 6.70 5.52
C CYS A 46 13.37 5.59 6.46
N GLU A 47 13.06 4.41 5.95
CA GLU A 47 12.64 3.24 6.72
C GLU A 47 13.78 2.74 7.64
N CYS A 48 15.00 2.67 7.13
CA CYS A 48 16.17 2.35 7.94
C CYS A 48 16.37 3.38 9.07
N LEU A 49 16.20 4.68 8.79
CA LEU A 49 16.29 5.72 9.79
C LEU A 49 15.18 5.59 10.86
N LEU A 50 13.94 5.34 10.44
CA LEU A 50 12.84 5.08 11.37
C LEU A 50 13.12 3.83 12.21
N LEU A 51 13.64 2.77 11.61
CA LEU A 51 13.97 1.54 12.32
C LEU A 51 15.08 1.78 13.35
N VAL A 52 16.19 2.38 12.97
CA VAL A 52 17.32 2.68 13.88
C VAL A 52 16.90 3.60 15.02
N ASN A 53 16.03 4.59 14.73
CA ASN A 53 15.52 5.49 15.77
C ASN A 53 14.60 4.80 16.79
N ASN A 54 13.90 3.74 16.37
CA ASN A 54 12.88 3.08 17.19
C ASN A 54 13.30 1.70 17.72
N PHE A 55 14.34 1.09 17.16
CA PHE A 55 14.76 -0.28 17.44
C PHE A 55 16.27 -0.34 17.75
N ASN A 56 16.63 -1.04 18.81
CA ASN A 56 18.04 -1.22 19.17
C ASN A 56 18.59 -2.50 18.52
N VAL A 57 19.24 -2.33 17.36
CA VAL A 57 19.83 -3.43 16.57
C VAL A 57 20.87 -4.22 17.39
N PHE A 58 21.74 -3.55 18.16
CA PHE A 58 22.75 -4.23 18.98
C PHE A 58 22.12 -5.11 20.07
N LYS A 59 21.02 -4.62 20.66
CA LYS A 59 20.25 -5.42 21.64
C LYS A 59 19.63 -6.65 20.97
N ALA A 60 19.04 -6.51 19.78
CA ALA A 60 18.44 -7.61 19.03
C ALA A 60 19.48 -8.67 18.66
N ILE A 61 20.66 -8.28 18.24
CA ILE A 61 21.77 -9.21 17.96
C ILE A 61 22.18 -9.94 19.24
N LYS A 62 22.37 -9.23 20.35
CA LYS A 62 22.77 -9.80 21.64
C LYS A 62 21.72 -10.77 22.19
N GLU A 63 20.44 -10.43 22.07
CA GLU A 63 19.32 -11.25 22.55
C GLU A 63 18.88 -12.31 21.56
N LYS A 64 19.54 -12.43 20.41
CA LYS A 64 19.22 -13.36 19.32
C LYS A 64 17.74 -13.27 18.89
N ASP A 65 17.25 -12.04 18.65
CA ASP A 65 15.88 -11.79 18.22
C ASP A 65 15.60 -12.52 16.89
N LYS A 66 14.80 -13.58 16.98
CA LYS A 66 14.49 -14.44 15.83
C LYS A 66 13.83 -13.69 14.67
N GLU A 67 13.02 -12.68 14.99
CA GLU A 67 12.33 -11.91 13.96
C GLU A 67 13.30 -10.96 13.24
N PHE A 68 14.22 -10.35 13.98
CA PHE A 68 15.27 -9.53 13.40
C PHE A 68 16.17 -10.35 12.45
N PHE A 69 16.58 -11.54 12.86
CA PHE A 69 17.37 -12.41 11.99
C PHE A 69 16.58 -12.90 10.78
N PHE A 70 15.28 -13.17 10.95
CA PHE A 70 14.42 -13.60 9.86
C PHE A 70 14.27 -12.51 8.78
N ILE A 71 14.02 -11.24 9.17
CA ILE A 71 13.93 -10.12 8.22
C ILE A 71 15.28 -9.83 7.57
N SER A 72 16.38 -9.93 8.32
CA SER A 72 17.72 -9.74 7.78
C SER A 72 18.04 -10.81 6.73
N ALA A 73 17.67 -12.07 6.99
CA ALA A 73 17.82 -13.16 6.02
C ALA A 73 16.96 -12.92 4.77
N LEU A 74 15.70 -12.46 4.95
CA LEU A 74 14.83 -12.14 3.82
C LEU A 74 15.45 -11.05 2.92
N ILE A 75 15.92 -9.94 3.49
CA ILE A 75 16.56 -8.87 2.73
C ILE A 75 17.84 -9.34 2.03
N LEU A 76 18.62 -10.18 2.70
CA LEU A 76 19.81 -10.80 2.10
C LEU A 76 19.45 -11.69 0.91
N ILE A 77 18.42 -12.53 1.03
CA ILE A 77 17.95 -13.41 -0.04
C ILE A 77 17.43 -12.58 -1.23
N ILE A 78 16.66 -11.48 -0.98
CA ILE A 78 16.24 -10.56 -2.04
C ILE A 78 17.47 -10.01 -2.76
N GLY A 79 18.52 -9.58 -2.03
CA GLY A 79 19.76 -9.08 -2.61
C GLY A 79 20.56 -10.15 -3.40
N ILE A 80 20.61 -11.36 -2.91
CA ILE A 80 21.26 -12.49 -3.61
C ILE A 80 20.49 -12.81 -4.90
N ASN A 81 19.17 -12.89 -4.84
CA ASN A 81 18.33 -13.15 -6.01
C ASN A 81 18.52 -12.07 -7.09
N LEU A 82 18.62 -10.79 -6.69
CA LEU A 82 18.93 -9.69 -7.60
C LEU A 82 20.19 -9.97 -8.44
N ILE A 83 21.26 -10.48 -7.80
CA ILE A 83 22.52 -10.79 -8.46
C ILE A 83 22.38 -12.02 -9.37
N ILE A 84 21.74 -13.10 -8.86
CA ILE A 84 21.59 -14.37 -9.58
C ILE A 84 20.79 -14.19 -10.88
N VAL A 85 19.71 -13.39 -10.84
CA VAL A 85 18.83 -13.20 -12.00
C VAL A 85 19.18 -11.94 -12.80
N ASN A 86 20.26 -11.24 -12.41
CA ASN A 86 20.69 -9.97 -13.01
C ASN A 86 19.55 -8.94 -13.12
N SER A 87 18.84 -8.73 -12.01
CA SER A 87 17.69 -7.83 -11.95
C SER A 87 18.09 -6.37 -11.66
N GLY A 88 17.21 -5.43 -11.99
CA GLY A 88 17.40 -4.03 -11.64
C GLY A 88 17.27 -3.75 -10.14
N PHE A 89 17.98 -2.74 -9.62
CA PHE A 89 17.89 -2.32 -8.21
C PHE A 89 16.47 -1.91 -7.78
N GLY A 90 15.62 -1.46 -8.71
CA GLY A 90 14.21 -1.15 -8.44
C GLY A 90 13.46 -2.33 -7.84
N ALA A 91 13.66 -3.55 -8.36
CA ALA A 91 13.06 -4.77 -7.82
C ALA A 91 13.48 -5.02 -6.37
N PHE A 92 14.78 -4.84 -6.05
CA PHE A 92 15.24 -4.96 -4.66
C PHE A 92 14.48 -4.02 -3.73
N PHE A 93 14.40 -2.74 -4.08
CA PHE A 93 13.74 -1.75 -3.22
C PHE A 93 12.24 -2.00 -3.10
N THR A 94 11.57 -2.47 -4.14
CA THR A 94 10.13 -2.80 -4.08
C THR A 94 9.86 -3.87 -3.01
N ALA A 95 10.56 -5.00 -3.05
CA ALA A 95 10.33 -6.08 -2.09
C ALA A 95 10.93 -5.76 -0.70
N ALA A 96 12.11 -5.14 -0.63
CA ALA A 96 12.76 -4.82 0.63
C ALA A 96 12.00 -3.75 1.43
N ASN A 97 11.52 -2.68 0.78
CA ASN A 97 10.71 -1.65 1.42
C ASN A 97 9.43 -2.27 1.99
N PHE A 98 8.69 -3.04 1.20
CA PHE A 98 7.47 -3.68 1.69
C PHE A 98 7.74 -4.58 2.92
N ALA A 99 8.78 -5.42 2.87
CA ALA A 99 9.15 -6.28 3.97
C ALA A 99 9.59 -5.49 5.23
N LEU A 100 10.37 -4.42 5.05
CA LEU A 100 10.80 -3.54 6.15
C LEU A 100 9.65 -2.79 6.80
N ILE A 101 8.70 -2.23 6.00
CA ILE A 101 7.52 -1.54 6.54
C ILE A 101 6.73 -2.48 7.43
N ILE A 102 6.40 -3.66 6.91
CA ILE A 102 5.63 -4.65 7.67
C ILE A 102 6.38 -5.08 8.94
N TYR A 103 7.70 -5.28 8.88
CA TYR A 103 8.52 -5.59 10.05
C TYR A 103 8.58 -4.46 11.06
N ALA A 104 8.86 -3.23 10.59
CA ALA A 104 9.05 -2.07 11.46
C ALA A 104 7.73 -1.52 12.04
N SER A 105 6.60 -1.95 11.52
CA SER A 105 5.28 -1.41 11.85
C SER A 105 4.94 -1.40 13.35
N ASP A 106 5.37 -2.41 14.11
CA ASP A 106 5.14 -2.48 15.56
C ASP A 106 6.16 -1.72 16.41
N LYS A 107 7.22 -1.22 15.78
CA LYS A 107 8.32 -0.51 16.43
C LYS A 107 8.15 1.01 16.34
N ILE A 108 7.39 1.48 15.33
CA ILE A 108 7.06 2.91 15.15
C ILE A 108 5.77 3.19 15.91
N ILE A 109 5.90 3.67 17.15
CA ILE A 109 4.76 3.95 18.02
C ILE A 109 4.53 5.46 18.09
N LEU A 110 3.39 5.90 17.54
CA LEU A 110 2.94 7.28 17.60
C LEU A 110 1.98 7.51 18.77
N SER A 111 1.93 8.74 19.28
CA SER A 111 0.84 9.18 20.14
C SER A 111 -0.41 9.54 19.33
N LYS A 112 -1.58 9.56 19.97
CA LYS A 112 -2.84 10.01 19.36
C LYS A 112 -2.70 11.40 18.71
N LYS A 113 -2.01 12.35 19.37
CA LYS A 113 -1.78 13.71 18.86
C LYS A 113 -0.97 13.69 17.55
N GLN A 114 0.06 12.84 17.46
CA GLN A 114 0.87 12.68 16.24
C GLN A 114 0.07 12.06 15.09
N VAL A 115 -0.77 11.06 15.38
CA VAL A 115 -1.68 10.47 14.38
C VAL A 115 -2.62 11.53 13.82
N ILE A 116 -3.27 12.31 14.69
CA ILE A 116 -4.21 13.37 14.29
C ILE A 116 -3.50 14.47 13.50
N PHE A 117 -2.29 14.87 13.88
CA PHE A 117 -1.50 15.84 13.14
C PHE A 117 -1.16 15.35 11.72
N LEU A 118 -0.67 14.11 11.57
CA LEU A 118 -0.36 13.56 10.24
C LEU A 118 -1.61 13.40 9.39
N SER A 119 -2.73 12.99 9.98
CA SER A 119 -4.01 12.94 9.27
C SER A 119 -4.50 14.34 8.83
N ALA A 120 -4.23 15.38 9.62
CA ALA A 120 -4.49 16.77 9.23
C ALA A 120 -3.60 17.20 8.05
N VAL A 121 -2.35 16.75 7.97
CA VAL A 121 -1.49 16.97 6.80
C VAL A 121 -2.09 16.31 5.55
N TYR A 122 -2.57 15.06 5.65
CA TYR A 122 -3.28 14.41 4.53
C TYR A 122 -4.57 15.16 4.16
N MET A 123 -5.32 15.68 5.13
CA MET A 123 -6.52 16.48 4.85
C MET A 123 -6.16 17.78 4.11
N ALA A 124 -5.14 18.50 4.55
CA ALA A 124 -4.68 19.70 3.87
C ALA A 124 -4.22 19.41 2.45
N LEU A 125 -3.48 18.32 2.24
CA LEU A 125 -3.07 17.85 0.93
C LEU A 125 -4.27 17.52 0.04
N LEU A 126 -5.25 16.81 0.56
CA LEU A 126 -6.47 16.46 -0.16
C LEU A 126 -7.26 17.69 -0.58
N LEU A 127 -7.45 18.66 0.32
CA LEU A 127 -8.16 19.89 0.02
C LEU A 127 -7.41 20.71 -1.03
N PHE A 128 -6.10 20.86 -0.89
CA PHE A 128 -5.27 21.54 -1.90
C PHE A 128 -5.41 20.87 -3.28
N TRP A 129 -5.34 19.53 -3.31
CA TRP A 129 -5.54 18.76 -4.53
C TRP A 129 -6.93 18.97 -5.12
N LEU A 130 -7.99 18.69 -4.38
CA LEU A 130 -9.36 18.69 -4.91
C LEU A 130 -9.88 20.08 -5.28
N VAL A 131 -9.44 21.13 -4.59
CA VAL A 131 -9.97 22.50 -4.79
C VAL A 131 -9.11 23.30 -5.75
N ILE A 132 -7.79 23.14 -5.71
CA ILE A 132 -6.87 24.00 -6.47
C ILE A 132 -6.32 23.28 -7.70
N LEU A 133 -5.67 22.14 -7.52
CA LEU A 133 -4.92 21.49 -8.60
C LEU A 133 -5.81 20.65 -9.52
N TYR A 134 -6.68 19.82 -8.96
CA TYR A 134 -7.53 18.94 -9.76
C TYR A 134 -8.37 19.68 -10.81
N PRO A 135 -9.04 20.80 -10.50
CA PRO A 135 -9.78 21.54 -11.52
C PRO A 135 -8.91 22.12 -12.64
N SER A 136 -7.69 22.54 -12.33
CA SER A 136 -6.77 23.09 -13.34
C SER A 136 -6.20 22.01 -14.27
N TYR A 137 -5.98 20.80 -13.76
CA TYR A 137 -5.41 19.70 -14.53
C TYR A 137 -6.44 18.93 -15.38
N PHE A 138 -7.64 18.73 -14.89
CA PHE A 138 -8.69 17.97 -15.58
C PHE A 138 -9.78 18.82 -16.22
N GLY A 139 -9.66 20.13 -16.12
CA GLY A 139 -10.46 21.09 -16.91
C GLY A 139 -9.99 21.23 -18.36
N SER A 140 -8.71 21.00 -18.63
CA SER A 140 -8.12 20.85 -19.94
C SER A 140 -7.35 19.51 -19.94
N TYR A 141 -7.71 18.60 -20.86
CA TYR A 141 -7.05 17.32 -21.01
C TYR A 141 -5.64 17.55 -21.59
N ASP A 142 -4.69 17.92 -20.76
CA ASP A 142 -3.30 18.07 -21.16
C ASP A 142 -2.54 16.79 -20.86
N ALA A 143 -2.07 16.12 -21.92
CA ALA A 143 -1.31 14.88 -21.85
C ALA A 143 0.07 15.00 -21.15
N SER A 144 0.49 16.23 -20.82
CA SER A 144 1.74 16.52 -20.11
C SER A 144 1.70 16.22 -18.61
N PHE A 145 0.55 15.77 -18.07
CA PHE A 145 0.36 15.57 -16.64
C PHE A 145 0.96 14.25 -16.16
N ALA A 146 1.74 14.29 -15.08
CA ALA A 146 2.41 13.12 -14.50
C ALA A 146 1.44 12.04 -13.99
N LEU A 147 0.21 12.44 -13.60
CA LEU A 147 -0.84 11.53 -13.17
C LEU A 147 -1.74 11.16 -14.33
N ASN A 148 -1.71 9.89 -14.72
CA ASN A 148 -2.80 9.38 -15.55
C ASN A 148 -4.12 9.42 -14.76
N THR A 149 -5.25 9.29 -15.47
CA THR A 149 -6.58 9.38 -14.87
C THR A 149 -6.84 8.36 -13.76
N ASN A 150 -6.29 7.14 -13.87
CA ASN A 150 -6.38 6.12 -12.82
C ASN A 150 -5.57 6.56 -11.59
N GLY A 151 -4.33 7.02 -11.79
CA GLY A 151 -3.47 7.52 -10.72
C GLY A 151 -4.07 8.69 -9.96
N ALA A 152 -4.74 9.63 -10.66
CA ALA A 152 -5.45 10.75 -10.02
C ALA A 152 -6.56 10.27 -9.07
N ALA A 153 -7.35 9.28 -9.50
CA ALA A 153 -8.42 8.72 -8.69
C ALA A 153 -7.87 7.92 -7.50
N THR A 154 -6.81 7.12 -7.73
CA THR A 154 -6.16 6.33 -6.67
C THR A 154 -5.50 7.24 -5.64
N PHE A 155 -4.73 8.25 -6.06
CA PHE A 155 -4.16 9.27 -5.17
C PHE A 155 -5.23 9.97 -4.32
N SER A 156 -6.34 10.39 -4.95
CA SER A 156 -7.46 11.02 -4.24
C SER A 156 -8.07 10.08 -3.20
N THR A 157 -8.27 8.81 -3.55
CA THR A 157 -8.89 7.82 -2.68
C THR A 157 -8.01 7.48 -1.48
N TYR A 158 -6.73 7.20 -1.70
CA TYR A 158 -5.77 6.97 -0.61
C TYR A 158 -5.70 8.17 0.33
N THR A 159 -5.45 9.36 -0.22
CA THR A 159 -5.32 10.58 0.58
C THR A 159 -6.60 10.87 1.37
N ALA A 160 -7.78 10.61 0.80
CA ALA A 160 -9.06 10.78 1.49
C ALA A 160 -9.24 9.81 2.65
N LEU A 161 -8.89 8.52 2.47
CA LEU A 161 -9.02 7.52 3.52
C LEU A 161 -8.04 7.77 4.69
N LEU A 162 -6.85 8.32 4.41
CA LEU A 162 -5.91 8.72 5.46
C LEU A 162 -6.35 10.01 6.18
N ALA A 163 -6.94 10.95 5.44
CA ALA A 163 -7.56 12.14 6.00
C ALA A 163 -8.84 11.83 6.83
N LEU A 164 -9.55 10.73 6.49
CA LEU A 164 -10.74 10.28 7.20
C LEU A 164 -10.46 9.98 8.69
N ILE A 165 -9.23 9.60 9.05
CA ILE A 165 -8.82 9.39 10.45
C ILE A 165 -9.03 10.67 11.28
N LEU A 166 -8.76 11.85 10.71
CA LEU A 166 -9.03 13.14 11.34
C LEU A 166 -10.54 13.37 11.53
N LEU A 167 -11.33 13.14 10.47
CA LEU A 167 -12.78 13.32 10.54
C LEU A 167 -13.41 12.34 11.52
N ALA A 168 -12.97 11.10 11.56
CA ALA A 168 -13.44 10.09 12.51
C ALA A 168 -13.14 10.50 13.97
N HIS A 169 -11.95 11.05 14.22
CA HIS A 169 -11.63 11.58 15.55
C HIS A 169 -12.55 12.73 15.98
N PHE A 170 -12.89 13.64 15.05
CA PHE A 170 -13.82 14.73 15.37
C PHE A 170 -15.27 14.24 15.44
N TYR A 171 -15.67 13.25 14.65
CA TYR A 171 -16.98 12.63 14.72
C TYR A 171 -17.28 12.03 16.11
N GLU A 172 -16.28 11.43 16.76
CA GLU A 172 -16.41 10.96 18.14
C GLU A 172 -16.87 12.07 19.11
N LYS A 173 -16.63 13.35 18.78
CA LYS A 173 -16.98 14.51 19.61
C LYS A 173 -18.23 15.24 19.11
N HIS A 174 -18.43 15.29 17.80
CA HIS A 174 -19.46 16.09 17.15
C HIS A 174 -20.04 15.38 15.95
N SER A 175 -21.27 14.90 16.03
CA SER A 175 -21.93 14.12 14.97
C SER A 175 -22.09 14.84 13.63
N PHE A 176 -22.05 16.19 13.60
CA PHE A 176 -22.16 16.93 12.34
C PHE A 176 -21.01 16.64 11.36
N PHE A 177 -19.87 16.11 11.83
CA PHE A 177 -18.78 15.66 10.96
C PHE A 177 -19.17 14.47 10.08
N GLU A 178 -20.26 13.77 10.38
CA GLU A 178 -20.81 12.72 9.50
C GLU A 178 -21.15 13.28 8.10
N LEU A 179 -21.70 14.50 8.02
CA LEU A 179 -21.97 15.15 6.76
C LEU A 179 -20.69 15.31 5.91
N PHE A 180 -19.59 15.75 6.52
CA PHE A 180 -18.31 15.90 5.82
C PHE A 180 -17.76 14.53 5.35
N ILE A 181 -17.92 13.47 6.13
CA ILE A 181 -17.55 12.11 5.75
C ILE A 181 -18.37 11.66 4.54
N VAL A 182 -19.67 11.85 4.56
CA VAL A 182 -20.55 11.49 3.42
C VAL A 182 -20.19 12.28 2.16
N LEU A 183 -20.01 13.61 2.27
CA LEU A 183 -19.62 14.45 1.15
C LEU A 183 -18.26 14.02 0.57
N LEU A 184 -17.31 13.67 1.42
CA LEU A 184 -16.02 13.17 0.99
C LEU A 184 -16.18 11.87 0.20
N PHE A 185 -16.94 10.90 0.70
CA PHE A 185 -17.17 9.63 -0.01
C PHE A 185 -17.88 9.82 -1.34
N VAL A 186 -18.91 10.67 -1.39
CA VAL A 186 -19.60 11.01 -2.65
C VAL A 186 -18.62 11.60 -3.65
N ARG A 187 -17.75 12.52 -3.20
CA ARG A 187 -16.76 13.15 -4.07
C ARG A 187 -15.75 12.15 -4.61
N ILE A 188 -15.20 11.29 -3.76
CA ILE A 188 -14.20 10.29 -4.16
C ILE A 188 -14.82 9.21 -5.06
N LEU A 189 -16.02 8.74 -4.75
CA LEU A 189 -16.75 7.81 -5.59
C LEU A 189 -17.00 8.39 -6.99
N ARG A 190 -17.43 9.66 -7.06
CA ARG A 190 -17.58 10.37 -8.33
C ARG A 190 -16.28 10.44 -9.11
N LEU A 191 -15.14 10.70 -8.46
CA LEU A 191 -13.84 10.71 -9.12
C LEU A 191 -13.45 9.33 -9.65
N ALA A 192 -13.61 8.27 -8.84
CA ALA A 192 -13.32 6.89 -9.25
C ALA A 192 -14.14 6.48 -10.49
N LEU A 193 -15.44 6.82 -10.51
CA LEU A 193 -16.32 6.52 -11.64
C LEU A 193 -16.00 7.39 -12.85
N TRP A 194 -15.78 8.70 -12.67
CA TRP A 194 -15.45 9.62 -13.76
C TRP A 194 -14.17 9.22 -14.49
N HIS A 195 -13.14 8.85 -13.74
CA HIS A 195 -11.87 8.37 -14.30
C HIS A 195 -11.87 6.90 -14.68
N ARG A 196 -12.99 6.18 -14.50
CA ARG A 196 -13.09 4.74 -14.76
C ARG A 196 -12.00 3.95 -14.05
N ALA A 197 -11.62 4.38 -12.84
CA ALA A 197 -10.53 3.84 -12.05
C ALA A 197 -11.02 2.68 -11.17
N ARG A 198 -10.83 1.45 -11.64
CA ARG A 198 -11.29 0.24 -10.94
C ARG A 198 -10.59 0.06 -9.58
N GLY A 199 -9.28 0.35 -9.49
CA GLY A 199 -8.52 0.27 -8.23
C GLY A 199 -9.10 1.19 -7.16
N ALA A 200 -9.25 2.48 -7.44
CA ALA A 200 -9.86 3.46 -6.54
C ALA A 200 -11.27 3.06 -6.08
N PHE A 201 -12.08 2.49 -6.99
CA PHE A 201 -13.41 2.01 -6.67
C PHE A 201 -13.37 0.79 -5.73
N ILE A 202 -12.46 -0.17 -5.95
CA ILE A 202 -12.28 -1.34 -5.09
C ILE A 202 -11.86 -0.90 -3.69
N ILE A 203 -10.86 -0.01 -3.56
CA ILE A 203 -10.41 0.49 -2.26
C ILE A 203 -11.59 1.09 -1.48
N LEU A 204 -12.35 1.98 -2.12
CA LEU A 204 -13.48 2.65 -1.47
C LEU A 204 -14.58 1.66 -1.08
N THR A 205 -14.96 0.76 -1.98
CA THR A 205 -16.04 -0.22 -1.76
C THR A 205 -15.68 -1.21 -0.66
N VAL A 206 -14.48 -1.77 -0.69
CA VAL A 206 -14.00 -2.70 0.35
C VAL A 206 -13.93 -2.01 1.70
N PHE A 207 -13.40 -0.78 1.76
CA PHE A 207 -13.36 0.00 2.99
C PHE A 207 -14.77 0.24 3.57
N ILE A 208 -15.72 0.73 2.76
CA ILE A 208 -17.11 0.96 3.19
C ILE A 208 -17.74 -0.34 3.68
N PHE A 209 -17.55 -1.43 2.96
CA PHE A 209 -18.09 -2.73 3.35
C PHE A 209 -17.55 -3.18 4.71
N LEU A 210 -16.23 -3.13 4.92
CA LEU A 210 -15.60 -3.61 6.16
C LEU A 210 -15.91 -2.70 7.36
N PHE A 211 -15.84 -1.38 7.18
CA PHE A 211 -15.94 -0.44 8.28
C PHE A 211 -17.40 -0.08 8.60
N TYR A 212 -18.23 0.25 7.60
CA TYR A 212 -19.61 0.71 7.83
C TYR A 212 -20.64 -0.40 7.77
N ILE A 213 -20.54 -1.37 6.85
CA ILE A 213 -21.54 -2.44 6.70
C ILE A 213 -21.28 -3.54 7.72
N LEU A 214 -20.08 -4.10 7.74
CA LEU A 214 -19.72 -5.13 8.73
C LEU A 214 -19.45 -4.54 10.12
N LYS A 215 -19.22 -3.23 10.24
CA LYS A 215 -18.92 -2.54 11.51
C LYS A 215 -17.79 -3.24 12.30
N GLY A 216 -16.79 -3.72 11.58
CA GLY A 216 -15.65 -4.43 12.17
C GLY A 216 -15.97 -5.84 12.71
N LYS A 217 -17.16 -6.39 12.56
CA LYS A 217 -17.51 -7.74 13.10
C LYS A 217 -16.57 -8.86 12.64
N PHE A 218 -15.91 -8.69 11.49
CA PHE A 218 -14.96 -9.67 10.98
C PHE A 218 -13.73 -9.87 11.89
N ILE A 219 -13.38 -8.88 12.73
CA ILE A 219 -12.26 -9.01 13.67
C ILE A 219 -12.64 -9.80 14.94
N GLU A 220 -13.92 -10.01 15.24
CA GLU A 220 -14.37 -10.76 16.40
C GLU A 220 -13.99 -12.23 16.27
N SER A 221 -14.25 -12.85 15.12
CA SER A 221 -13.89 -14.24 14.83
C SER A 221 -12.47 -14.36 14.29
N LYS A 222 -11.59 -15.06 15.01
CA LYS A 222 -10.23 -15.34 14.54
C LYS A 222 -10.22 -16.11 13.22
N LYS A 223 -11.17 -17.04 13.03
CA LYS A 223 -11.25 -17.85 11.79
C LYS A 223 -11.59 -16.97 10.59
N ILE A 224 -12.62 -16.12 10.70
CA ILE A 224 -13.02 -15.21 9.63
C ILE A 224 -11.89 -14.23 9.33
N TYR A 225 -11.27 -13.64 10.35
CA TYR A 225 -10.16 -12.72 10.18
C TYR A 225 -8.97 -13.38 9.45
N THR A 226 -8.56 -14.57 9.90
CA THR A 226 -7.46 -15.31 9.25
C THR A 226 -7.79 -15.68 7.80
N ALA A 227 -9.04 -16.08 7.52
CA ALA A 227 -9.49 -16.32 6.15
C ALA A 227 -9.41 -15.06 5.29
N MET A 228 -9.78 -13.89 5.84
CA MET A 228 -9.65 -12.61 5.12
C MET A 228 -8.19 -12.25 4.84
N VAL A 229 -7.28 -12.46 5.80
CA VAL A 229 -5.84 -12.24 5.58
C VAL A 229 -5.32 -13.19 4.51
N PHE A 230 -5.72 -14.46 4.54
CA PHE A 230 -5.37 -15.44 3.52
C PHE A 230 -5.90 -15.02 2.14
N MET A 231 -7.15 -14.60 2.06
CA MET A 231 -7.72 -14.11 0.80
C MET A 231 -7.04 -12.83 0.31
N ALA A 232 -6.68 -11.91 1.19
CA ALA A 232 -5.96 -10.68 0.82
C ALA A 232 -4.54 -10.93 0.28
N THR A 233 -3.94 -12.07 0.59
CA THR A 233 -2.58 -12.46 0.18
C THR A 233 -2.60 -13.56 -0.89
N PHE A 234 -2.85 -14.80 -0.50
CA PHE A 234 -2.88 -15.95 -1.42
C PHE A 234 -4.09 -15.93 -2.37
N GLY A 235 -5.22 -15.32 -1.96
CA GLY A 235 -6.37 -15.12 -2.84
C GLY A 235 -6.04 -14.27 -4.06
N SER A 236 -5.06 -13.36 -3.94
CA SER A 236 -4.52 -12.61 -5.08
C SER A 236 -3.94 -13.53 -6.16
N LEU A 237 -3.20 -14.58 -5.77
CA LEU A 237 -2.65 -15.54 -6.72
C LEU A 237 -3.76 -16.41 -7.36
N ILE A 238 -4.78 -16.79 -6.58
CA ILE A 238 -5.95 -17.50 -7.11
C ILE A 238 -6.69 -16.61 -8.11
N PHE A 239 -6.81 -15.32 -7.82
CA PHE A 239 -7.41 -14.34 -8.73
C PHE A 239 -6.62 -14.25 -10.04
N VAL A 240 -5.29 -14.09 -9.99
CA VAL A 240 -4.42 -14.06 -11.18
C VAL A 240 -4.61 -15.31 -12.03
N LEU A 241 -4.58 -16.50 -11.42
CA LEU A 241 -4.76 -17.76 -12.11
C LEU A 241 -6.14 -17.83 -12.78
N SER A 242 -7.22 -17.55 -12.04
CA SER A 242 -8.58 -17.61 -12.54
C SER A 242 -8.81 -16.60 -13.67
N TYR A 243 -8.35 -15.36 -13.48
CA TYR A 243 -8.45 -14.30 -14.48
C TYR A 243 -7.71 -14.67 -15.76
N THR A 244 -6.50 -15.21 -15.65
CA THR A 244 -5.69 -15.64 -16.80
C THR A 244 -6.36 -16.78 -17.56
N LEU A 245 -6.82 -17.82 -16.87
CA LEU A 245 -7.48 -18.97 -17.49
C LEU A 245 -8.77 -18.57 -18.21
N ILE A 246 -9.62 -17.76 -17.57
CA ILE A 246 -10.88 -17.30 -18.18
C ILE A 246 -10.59 -16.33 -19.32
N GLY A 247 -9.67 -15.39 -19.15
CA GLY A 247 -9.32 -14.42 -20.20
C GLY A 247 -8.79 -15.10 -21.48
N LYS A 248 -8.00 -16.16 -21.33
CA LYS A 248 -7.48 -16.95 -22.46
C LYS A 248 -8.56 -17.71 -23.25
N THR A 249 -9.77 -17.89 -22.69
CA THR A 249 -10.90 -18.45 -23.46
C THR A 249 -11.50 -17.48 -24.49
N GLY A 250 -11.06 -16.22 -24.49
CA GLY A 250 -11.58 -15.18 -25.39
C GLY A 250 -12.95 -14.63 -24.98
N VAL A 251 -13.42 -14.93 -23.76
CA VAL A 251 -14.67 -14.37 -23.23
C VAL A 251 -14.55 -12.85 -23.09
N ASN A 252 -15.47 -12.13 -23.72
CA ASN A 252 -15.56 -10.69 -23.60
C ASN A 252 -16.60 -10.32 -22.53
N MET A 253 -16.15 -9.80 -21.40
CA MET A 253 -17.00 -9.36 -20.29
C MET A 253 -16.86 -7.84 -20.12
N PHE A 254 -17.84 -7.11 -20.62
CA PHE A 254 -17.88 -5.65 -20.51
C PHE A 254 -18.52 -5.21 -19.20
N ILE A 255 -17.88 -4.27 -18.48
CA ILE A 255 -18.42 -3.65 -17.28
C ILE A 255 -19.00 -2.28 -17.66
N PRO A 256 -20.34 -2.13 -17.72
CA PRO A 256 -20.97 -0.88 -18.18
C PRO A 256 -20.57 0.35 -17.35
N ILE A 257 -20.47 0.21 -16.03
CA ILE A 257 -20.15 1.30 -15.09
C ILE A 257 -18.77 1.93 -15.39
N PHE A 258 -17.80 1.11 -15.84
CA PHE A 258 -16.46 1.59 -16.17
C PHE A 258 -16.23 1.76 -17.67
N TYR A 259 -17.19 1.39 -18.52
CA TYR A 259 -17.00 1.36 -19.97
C TYR A 259 -15.70 0.66 -20.38
N LYS A 260 -15.34 -0.40 -19.68
CA LYS A 260 -14.11 -1.19 -19.89
C LYS A 260 -14.43 -2.68 -19.88
N ASN A 261 -13.65 -3.45 -20.63
CA ASN A 261 -13.67 -4.91 -20.52
C ASN A 261 -13.07 -5.34 -19.16
N VAL A 262 -13.61 -6.40 -18.57
CA VAL A 262 -13.00 -7.06 -17.40
C VAL A 262 -11.57 -7.47 -17.75
N PHE A 263 -11.42 -8.17 -18.86
CA PHE A 263 -10.12 -8.55 -19.41
C PHE A 263 -9.52 -7.38 -20.19
N SER A 264 -8.42 -6.85 -19.71
CA SER A 264 -7.77 -5.64 -20.21
C SER A 264 -6.33 -5.88 -20.71
N GLY A 265 -6.05 -7.11 -21.16
CA GLY A 265 -4.71 -7.53 -21.59
C GLY A 265 -3.84 -8.12 -20.48
N ARG A 266 -4.23 -7.97 -19.20
CA ARG A 266 -3.49 -8.53 -18.08
C ARG A 266 -3.41 -10.05 -18.10
N GLU A 267 -4.39 -10.73 -18.66
CA GLU A 267 -4.39 -12.18 -18.87
C GLU A 267 -3.20 -12.64 -19.73
N ASN A 268 -2.77 -11.83 -20.70
CA ASN A 268 -1.59 -12.11 -21.51
C ASN A 268 -0.31 -11.85 -20.73
N ILE A 269 -0.24 -10.71 -20.04
CA ILE A 269 0.89 -10.31 -19.20
C ILE A 269 1.16 -11.39 -18.14
N TRP A 270 0.13 -11.78 -17.40
CA TRP A 270 0.27 -12.77 -16.32
C TRP A 270 0.62 -14.16 -16.82
N TYR A 271 0.08 -14.57 -17.97
CA TYR A 271 0.45 -15.82 -18.61
C TYR A 271 1.92 -15.83 -19.03
N GLU A 272 2.39 -14.74 -19.63
CA GLU A 272 3.77 -14.60 -20.07
C GLU A 272 4.74 -14.62 -18.87
N PHE A 273 4.46 -13.88 -17.81
CA PHE A 273 5.23 -13.95 -16.56
C PHE A 273 5.26 -15.37 -15.99
N PHE A 274 4.14 -16.08 -16.00
CA PHE A 274 4.08 -17.45 -15.52
C PHE A 274 4.97 -18.39 -16.35
N SER A 275 4.98 -18.23 -17.67
CA SER A 275 5.81 -19.06 -18.56
C SER A 275 7.31 -18.92 -18.31
N TYR A 276 7.78 -17.74 -17.91
CA TYR A 276 9.16 -17.55 -17.48
C TYR A 276 9.41 -18.06 -16.04
N PHE A 277 8.46 -17.82 -15.15
CA PHE A 277 8.58 -18.16 -13.73
C PHE A 277 8.72 -19.65 -13.48
N ILE A 278 8.01 -20.51 -14.20
CA ILE A 278 8.09 -21.98 -14.02
C ILE A 278 9.48 -22.54 -14.24
N HIS A 279 10.36 -21.85 -14.96
CA HIS A 279 11.76 -22.23 -15.15
C HIS A 279 12.70 -21.75 -14.06
N LYS A 280 12.27 -20.79 -13.22
CA LYS A 280 13.06 -20.20 -12.13
C LYS A 280 12.23 -19.99 -10.85
N PRO A 281 11.50 -20.97 -10.34
CA PRO A 281 10.51 -20.75 -9.27
C PRO A 281 11.13 -20.34 -7.94
N LEU A 282 12.38 -20.73 -7.64
CA LEU A 282 13.01 -20.44 -6.36
C LEU A 282 13.58 -19.03 -6.28
N THR A 283 14.19 -18.53 -7.35
CA THR A 283 14.88 -17.24 -7.39
C THR A 283 14.05 -16.13 -8.03
N GLY A 284 12.98 -16.50 -8.74
CA GLY A 284 12.22 -15.59 -9.59
C GLY A 284 12.91 -15.30 -10.91
N ILE A 285 12.29 -14.41 -11.68
CA ILE A 285 12.73 -14.06 -13.04
C ILE A 285 13.49 -12.73 -13.10
N GLY A 286 13.40 -11.88 -12.05
CA GLY A 286 13.95 -10.53 -12.07
C GLY A 286 13.17 -9.59 -13.00
N THR A 287 13.74 -8.40 -13.26
CA THR A 287 13.08 -7.35 -14.06
C THR A 287 13.78 -7.06 -15.40
N ASN A 288 14.89 -7.72 -15.71
CA ASN A 288 15.63 -7.52 -16.97
C ASN A 288 15.12 -8.45 -18.09
N LEU A 289 13.79 -8.60 -18.19
CA LEU A 289 13.14 -9.38 -19.24
C LEU A 289 12.36 -8.45 -20.14
N THR A 290 12.40 -8.72 -21.45
CA THR A 290 11.47 -8.09 -22.40
C THR A 290 10.19 -8.89 -22.40
N ILE A 291 9.07 -8.23 -22.19
CA ILE A 291 7.72 -8.81 -22.23
C ILE A 291 7.09 -8.40 -23.55
N GLU A 292 6.63 -9.39 -24.31
CA GLU A 292 6.03 -9.16 -25.62
C GLU A 292 4.58 -8.63 -25.53
N SER A 293 3.88 -9.02 -24.48
CA SER A 293 2.46 -8.69 -24.29
C SER A 293 2.23 -7.25 -23.79
N PHE A 294 3.29 -6.53 -23.35
CA PHE A 294 3.16 -5.17 -22.84
C PHE A 294 4.46 -4.36 -23.02
N VAL A 295 4.32 -3.08 -23.34
CA VAL A 295 5.47 -2.19 -23.61
C VAL A 295 6.28 -1.86 -22.34
N GLU A 296 5.61 -1.76 -21.21
CA GLU A 296 6.24 -1.43 -19.93
C GLU A 296 6.30 -2.67 -19.03
N PHE A 297 7.45 -2.86 -18.35
CA PHE A 297 7.58 -3.94 -17.39
C PHE A 297 6.75 -3.62 -16.13
N ASN A 298 5.53 -4.17 -16.06
CA ASN A 298 4.63 -4.00 -14.92
C ASN A 298 3.78 -5.26 -14.74
N VAL A 299 3.86 -5.87 -13.55
CA VAL A 299 3.11 -7.10 -13.23
C VAL A 299 1.63 -6.82 -12.95
N HIS A 300 1.27 -5.59 -12.56
CA HIS A 300 -0.11 -5.19 -12.22
C HIS A 300 -0.80 -6.06 -11.16
N ASN A 301 -0.04 -6.65 -10.25
CA ASN A 301 -0.54 -7.36 -9.07
C ASN A 301 0.61 -7.50 -8.06
N ALA A 302 0.46 -6.93 -6.87
CA ALA A 302 1.56 -6.84 -5.91
C ALA A 302 2.02 -8.20 -5.37
N MET A 303 1.10 -9.12 -5.06
CA MET A 303 1.48 -10.44 -4.53
C MET A 303 2.11 -11.32 -5.61
N TYR A 304 1.60 -11.22 -6.82
CA TYR A 304 2.14 -11.95 -7.97
C TYR A 304 3.51 -11.39 -8.37
N ASP A 305 3.72 -10.08 -8.27
CA ASP A 305 5.03 -9.46 -8.48
C ASP A 305 6.08 -10.04 -7.52
N ILE A 306 5.82 -10.02 -6.21
CA ILE A 306 6.74 -10.59 -5.23
C ILE A 306 7.05 -12.06 -5.55
N LEU A 307 6.04 -12.83 -5.99
CA LEU A 307 6.23 -14.24 -6.34
C LEU A 307 7.09 -14.42 -7.59
N VAL A 308 6.71 -13.78 -8.70
CA VAL A 308 7.36 -14.06 -9.99
C VAL A 308 8.72 -13.38 -10.12
N ILE A 309 8.88 -12.18 -9.58
CA ILE A 309 10.14 -11.43 -9.67
C ILE A 309 11.19 -11.98 -8.70
N HIS A 310 10.79 -12.33 -7.47
CA HIS A 310 11.72 -12.69 -6.40
C HIS A 310 11.71 -14.18 -6.01
N GLY A 311 10.75 -14.95 -6.53
CA GLY A 311 10.64 -16.40 -6.28
C GLY A 311 9.84 -16.78 -5.04
N VAL A 312 9.54 -18.08 -4.96
CA VAL A 312 8.69 -18.67 -3.91
C VAL A 312 9.27 -18.46 -2.51
N ILE A 313 10.60 -18.50 -2.35
CA ILE A 313 11.24 -18.36 -1.04
C ILE A 313 10.97 -16.98 -0.46
N VAL A 314 11.22 -15.91 -1.23
CA VAL A 314 10.97 -14.52 -0.83
C VAL A 314 9.48 -14.30 -0.58
N PHE A 315 8.62 -14.81 -1.46
CA PHE A 315 7.17 -14.71 -1.29
C PHE A 315 6.71 -15.33 0.03
N ILE A 316 7.07 -16.58 0.32
CA ILE A 316 6.65 -17.27 1.56
C ILE A 316 7.19 -16.55 2.81
N MET A 317 8.46 -16.14 2.81
CA MET A 317 9.03 -15.41 3.93
C MET A 317 8.31 -14.08 4.17
N THR A 318 7.98 -13.35 3.11
CA THR A 318 7.20 -12.10 3.20
C THR A 318 5.81 -12.37 3.77
N MET A 319 5.12 -13.42 3.31
CA MET A 319 3.78 -13.78 3.83
C MET A 319 3.82 -14.16 5.31
N VAL A 320 4.86 -14.84 5.79
CA VAL A 320 5.02 -15.16 7.22
C VAL A 320 5.03 -13.88 8.07
N ILE A 321 5.75 -12.84 7.64
CA ILE A 321 5.78 -11.55 8.35
C ILE A 321 4.40 -10.87 8.28
N VAL A 322 3.77 -10.83 7.10
CA VAL A 322 2.44 -10.24 6.91
C VAL A 322 1.42 -10.88 7.86
N PHE A 323 1.32 -12.22 7.86
CA PHE A 323 0.39 -12.94 8.74
C PHE A 323 0.64 -12.66 10.22
N LYS A 324 1.92 -12.63 10.63
CA LYS A 324 2.29 -12.30 12.01
C LYS A 324 1.81 -10.90 12.40
N ARG A 325 2.02 -9.91 11.54
CA ARG A 325 1.60 -8.52 11.80
C ARG A 325 0.09 -8.36 11.80
N PHE A 326 -0.60 -8.94 10.85
CA PHE A 326 -2.06 -8.87 10.82
C PHE A 326 -2.70 -9.48 12.08
N ASN A 327 -2.15 -10.58 12.62
CA ASN A 327 -2.62 -11.11 13.90
C ASN A 327 -2.47 -10.09 15.05
N SER A 328 -1.36 -9.34 15.09
CA SER A 328 -1.17 -8.26 16.06
C SER A 328 -2.15 -7.10 15.83
N TYR A 329 -2.39 -6.72 14.59
CA TYR A 329 -3.30 -5.63 14.23
C TYR A 329 -4.74 -5.92 14.64
N ARG A 330 -5.19 -7.16 14.52
CA ARG A 330 -6.51 -7.60 14.98
C ARG A 330 -6.76 -7.25 16.44
N GLU A 331 -5.83 -7.57 17.33
CA GLU A 331 -6.00 -7.33 18.76
C GLU A 331 -5.97 -5.84 19.12
N LYS A 332 -5.28 -5.01 18.33
CA LYS A 332 -5.26 -3.56 18.50
C LYS A 332 -6.54 -2.90 17.96
N ALA A 333 -7.01 -3.35 16.79
CA ALA A 333 -8.24 -2.85 16.19
C ALA A 333 -9.50 -3.14 17.03
N LYS A 334 -9.51 -4.21 17.82
CA LYS A 334 -10.61 -4.49 18.78
C LYS A 334 -10.73 -3.43 19.87
N LYS A 335 -9.64 -2.75 20.19
CA LYS A 335 -9.55 -1.82 21.32
C LYS A 335 -9.79 -0.36 20.95
N ASN A 336 -9.66 -0.02 19.66
CA ASN A 336 -9.70 1.37 19.23
C ASN A 336 -10.29 1.53 17.81
N THR A 337 -11.26 2.44 17.67
CA THR A 337 -11.96 2.72 16.41
C THR A 337 -11.04 3.24 15.31
N LEU A 338 -10.06 4.10 15.62
CA LEU A 338 -9.11 4.60 14.63
C LEU A 338 -8.17 3.49 14.14
N ALA A 339 -7.76 2.57 15.03
CA ALA A 339 -7.00 1.39 14.64
C ALA A 339 -7.83 0.44 13.76
N LEU A 340 -9.12 0.26 14.06
CA LEU A 340 -10.04 -0.50 13.21
C LEU A 340 -10.20 0.15 11.84
N LEU A 341 -10.41 1.47 11.79
CA LEU A 341 -10.51 2.22 10.54
C LEU A 341 -9.24 2.00 9.69
N ALA A 342 -8.05 2.21 10.26
CA ALA A 342 -6.79 2.02 9.56
C ALA A 342 -6.60 0.55 9.09
N LEU A 343 -7.04 -0.43 9.87
CA LEU A 343 -7.00 -1.84 9.47
C LEU A 343 -7.96 -2.11 8.29
N CYS A 344 -9.16 -1.51 8.27
CA CYS A 344 -10.09 -1.64 7.15
C CYS A 344 -9.51 -1.02 5.87
N VAL A 345 -8.84 0.14 5.97
CA VAL A 345 -8.12 0.75 4.83
C VAL A 345 -7.00 -0.16 4.37
N LEU A 346 -6.22 -0.74 5.29
CA LEU A 346 -5.14 -1.66 4.96
C LEU A 346 -5.65 -2.89 4.18
N PHE A 347 -6.75 -3.51 4.61
CA PHE A 347 -7.39 -4.58 3.85
C PHE A 347 -7.85 -4.11 2.47
N ALA A 348 -8.44 -2.91 2.37
CA ALA A 348 -8.90 -2.37 1.10
C ALA A 348 -7.75 -2.21 0.10
N VAL A 349 -6.57 -1.76 0.57
CA VAL A 349 -5.34 -1.64 -0.23
C VAL A 349 -4.81 -3.03 -0.66
N PHE A 350 -4.84 -4.02 0.23
CA PHE A 350 -4.46 -5.39 -0.13
C PHE A 350 -5.39 -6.01 -1.18
N TYR A 351 -6.69 -5.75 -1.13
CA TYR A 351 -7.62 -6.25 -2.16
C TYR A 351 -7.50 -5.48 -3.48
N GLU A 352 -7.18 -4.19 -3.44
CA GLU A 352 -6.87 -3.42 -4.63
C GLU A 352 -5.62 -3.95 -5.33
N SER A 353 -4.62 -4.39 -4.59
CA SER A 353 -3.38 -4.95 -5.11
C SER A 353 -3.56 -6.24 -5.96
N PHE A 354 -4.78 -6.77 -6.04
CA PHE A 354 -5.13 -7.84 -6.99
C PHE A 354 -5.07 -7.35 -8.45
N ILE A 355 -5.25 -6.05 -8.65
CA ILE A 355 -5.31 -5.45 -9.99
C ILE A 355 -4.28 -4.33 -10.19
N ASP A 356 -3.50 -3.98 -9.17
CA ASP A 356 -2.44 -2.99 -9.29
C ASP A 356 -1.27 -3.27 -8.33
N MET A 357 -0.23 -2.44 -8.32
CA MET A 357 0.99 -2.62 -7.53
C MET A 357 1.17 -1.56 -6.45
N ASP A 358 0.21 -0.70 -6.22
CA ASP A 358 0.30 0.44 -5.30
C ASP A 358 0.71 0.02 -3.87
N LEU A 359 0.33 -1.19 -3.45
CA LEU A 359 0.70 -1.75 -2.15
C LEU A 359 2.22 -1.83 -1.93
N ILE A 360 2.98 -2.16 -2.97
CA ILE A 360 4.43 -2.42 -2.88
C ILE A 360 5.29 -1.34 -3.52
N TRP A 361 4.69 -0.44 -4.28
CA TRP A 361 5.44 0.66 -4.87
C TRP A 361 5.93 1.65 -3.81
N ALA A 362 7.20 2.04 -3.93
CA ALA A 362 7.85 2.95 -3.00
C ALA A 362 7.10 4.27 -2.81
N ASP A 363 6.44 4.75 -3.85
CA ASP A 363 5.69 6.00 -3.82
C ASP A 363 4.52 5.98 -2.84
N TYR A 364 3.87 4.83 -2.70
CA TYR A 364 2.75 4.63 -1.77
C TYR A 364 3.19 4.11 -0.40
N SER A 365 4.47 3.81 -0.21
CA SER A 365 5.01 3.25 1.04
C SER A 365 4.69 4.08 2.27
N VAL A 366 4.71 5.42 2.14
CA VAL A 366 4.35 6.31 3.26
C VAL A 366 2.94 6.09 3.77
N ASN A 367 2.00 5.77 2.88
CA ASN A 367 0.61 5.50 3.25
C ASN A 367 0.53 4.21 4.09
N LEU A 368 1.27 3.18 3.69
CA LEU A 368 1.38 1.92 4.42
C LEU A 368 2.05 2.11 5.79
N ILE A 369 3.16 2.87 5.84
CA ILE A 369 3.83 3.23 7.10
C ILE A 369 2.86 3.96 8.02
N PHE A 370 2.11 4.94 7.51
CA PHE A 370 1.17 5.70 8.32
C PHE A 370 0.01 4.83 8.82
N LEU A 371 -0.61 4.01 7.97
CA LEU A 371 -1.68 3.09 8.38
C LEU A 371 -1.22 2.15 9.49
N THR A 372 -0.06 1.54 9.33
CA THR A 372 0.49 0.62 10.34
C THR A 372 0.85 1.35 11.63
N ALA A 373 1.36 2.58 11.56
CA ALA A 373 1.62 3.42 12.72
C ALA A 373 0.33 3.85 13.44
N VAL A 374 -0.77 4.11 12.70
CA VAL A 374 -2.09 4.37 13.29
C VAL A 374 -2.60 3.15 14.06
N ILE A 375 -2.51 1.95 13.46
CA ILE A 375 -2.93 0.72 14.14
C ILE A 375 -2.12 0.48 15.43
N ASN A 376 -0.84 0.86 15.44
CA ASN A 376 0.06 0.64 16.56
C ASN A 376 0.16 1.82 17.55
N ALA A 377 -0.57 2.91 17.30
CA ALA A 377 -0.48 4.13 18.13
C ALA A 377 -0.97 3.91 19.58
N LYS A 378 -0.47 4.75 20.46
CA LYS A 378 -0.95 4.84 21.85
C LYS A 378 -2.13 5.81 21.89
N TYR A 379 -3.30 5.26 22.20
CA TYR A 379 -4.56 6.03 22.30
C TYR A 379 -4.97 6.33 23.73
N GLU A 380 -4.40 5.63 24.69
CA GLU A 380 -4.61 5.86 26.11
C GLU A 380 -3.66 6.97 26.58
N GLU A 381 -4.19 8.16 26.78
CA GLU A 381 -3.63 9.26 27.59
C GLU A 381 -4.77 10.06 28.23
#